data_50337baac0a2efa4443cc7adbd5484fe
#
_entry.id   50337baac0a2efa4443cc7adbd5484fe
#
_cell.length_a   1.000
_cell.length_b   1.000
_cell.length_c   1.000
_cell.angle_alpha   90.00
_cell.angle_beta   90.00
_cell.angle_gamma   90.00
#
_symmetry.space_group_name_H-M   'P 1'
#
loop_
_entity.id
_entity.type
_entity.pdbx_description
1 polymer ?
#
loop_
_entity_poly.entity_id
_entity_poly.type
_entity_poly.pdbx_seq_one_letter_code
_entity_poly.pdbx_strand_id
1 'polypeptide(L)' 'MDGNIFNSNGVHVGQVIGREVFDLKGKKLYDLKGVNLYRPSGDLVGHLASSQGADKHLEKSTDRLFSTS' A
#
# COMPACT_ATOMS: atom_id res chain seq x y z
N MET A 1 0.20 12.19 3.16
CA MET A 1 -0.55 11.76 4.36
C MET A 1 0.01 10.44 4.85
N ASP A 2 0.33 10.37 6.12
CA ASP A 2 0.95 9.18 6.68
C ASP A 2 -0.12 8.21 7.17
N GLY A 3 0.13 6.93 7.05
CA GLY A 3 -0.81 5.93 7.48
C GLY A 3 -0.24 4.53 7.46
N ASN A 4 -1.08 3.58 7.88
CA ASN A 4 -0.74 2.16 7.88
C ASN A 4 -1.49 1.46 6.76
N ILE A 5 -0.87 0.43 6.20
CA ILE A 5 -1.48 -0.38 5.16
C ILE A 5 -1.74 -1.77 5.70
N PHE A 6 -2.98 -2.23 5.53
CA PHE A 6 -3.43 -3.56 5.93
C PHE A 6 -3.85 -4.33 4.69
N ASN A 7 -3.58 -5.64 4.67
CA ASN A 7 -4.07 -6.48 3.59
C ASN A 7 -5.57 -6.75 3.76
N SER A 8 -6.18 -7.50 2.84
CA SER A 8 -7.61 -7.78 2.87
C SER A 8 -8.02 -8.61 4.09
N ASN A 9 -7.07 -9.26 4.76
CA ASN A 9 -7.31 -10.02 5.99
C ASN A 9 -7.10 -9.17 7.24
N GLY A 10 -6.79 -7.88 7.09
CA GLY A 10 -6.58 -6.99 8.23
C GLY A 10 -5.19 -7.06 8.84
N VAL A 11 -4.24 -7.70 8.18
CA VAL A 11 -2.86 -7.80 8.67
C VAL A 11 -2.08 -6.56 8.23
N HIS A 12 -1.34 -5.94 9.15
CA HIS A 12 -0.50 -4.79 8.85
C HIS A 12 0.69 -5.23 7.99
N VAL A 13 0.82 -4.68 6.80
CA VAL A 13 1.84 -5.10 5.83
C VAL A 13 2.72 -3.97 5.33
N GLY A 14 2.40 -2.72 5.63
CA GLY A 14 3.21 -1.60 5.16
C GLY A 14 2.79 -0.28 5.75
N GLN A 15 3.43 0.79 5.25
CA GLN A 15 3.18 2.16 5.69
C GLN A 15 3.16 3.10 4.50
N VAL A 16 2.41 4.20 4.63
CA VAL A 16 2.44 5.30 3.68
C VAL A 16 3.03 6.51 4.37
N ILE A 17 4.02 7.14 3.75
CA ILE A 17 4.60 8.40 4.20
C ILE A 17 4.53 9.36 3.02
N GLY A 18 3.69 10.39 3.13
CA GLY A 18 3.41 11.27 2.01
C GLY A 18 2.71 10.51 0.89
N ARG A 19 3.39 10.32 -0.21
CA ARG A 19 2.90 9.52 -1.36
C ARG A 19 3.72 8.27 -1.58
N GLU A 20 4.59 7.92 -0.64
CA GLU A 20 5.48 6.78 -0.77
C GLU A 20 5.00 5.65 0.11
N VAL A 21 5.06 4.44 -0.45
CA VAL A 21 4.62 3.22 0.23
C VAL A 21 5.82 2.37 0.57
N PHE A 22 5.92 1.99 1.83
CA PHE A 22 7.05 1.22 2.36
C PHE A 22 6.56 -0.10 2.94
N ASP A 23 7.42 -1.12 2.90
CA ASP A 23 7.17 -2.35 3.64
C ASP A 23 7.46 -2.15 5.14
N LEU A 24 7.25 -3.19 5.93
CA LEU A 24 7.48 -3.11 7.38
C LEU A 24 8.95 -2.98 7.75
N LYS A 25 9.84 -3.24 6.80
CA LYS A 25 11.29 -3.09 7.00
C LYS A 25 11.79 -1.71 6.63
N GLY A 26 10.90 -0.85 6.13
CA GLY A 26 11.25 0.51 5.73
C GLY A 26 11.74 0.63 4.30
N LYS A 27 11.61 -0.41 3.49
CA LYS A 27 11.99 -0.36 2.08
C LYS A 27 10.85 0.23 1.27
N LYS A 28 11.16 1.22 0.42
CA LYS A 28 10.17 1.79 -0.48
C LYS A 28 9.78 0.77 -1.56
N LEU A 29 8.49 0.56 -1.74
CA LEU A 29 7.96 -0.38 -2.71
C LEU A 29 7.24 0.30 -3.86
N TYR A 30 6.38 1.27 -3.55
CA TYR A 30 5.45 1.84 -4.53
C TYR A 30 5.21 3.32 -4.26
N ASP A 31 4.55 3.97 -5.22
CA ASP A 31 3.99 5.31 -5.05
C ASP A 31 2.48 5.20 -4.97
N LEU A 32 1.86 6.03 -4.12
CA LEU A 32 0.41 6.05 -3.95
C LEU A 32 -0.15 7.34 -4.52
N LYS A 33 -1.15 7.22 -5.41
CA LYS A 33 -1.90 8.36 -5.94
C LYS A 33 -3.39 8.05 -5.81
N GLY A 34 -4.06 8.75 -4.89
CA GLY A 34 -5.45 8.44 -4.57
C GLY A 34 -5.55 7.04 -3.99
N VAL A 35 -6.22 6.13 -4.69
CA VAL A 35 -6.33 4.73 -4.30
C VAL A 35 -5.46 3.81 -5.15
N ASN A 36 -4.65 4.36 -6.04
CA ASN A 36 -3.85 3.58 -7.00
C ASN A 36 -2.42 3.46 -6.55
N LEU A 37 -1.86 2.26 -6.69
CA LEU A 37 -0.46 1.97 -6.40
C LEU A 37 0.33 1.84 -7.70
N TYR A 38 1.47 2.53 -7.77
CA TYR A 38 2.33 2.56 -8.95
C TYR A 38 3.74 2.14 -8.58
N ARG A 39 4.41 1.46 -9.49
CA ARG A 39 5.85 1.26 -9.37
C ARG A 39 6.58 2.59 -9.55
N PRO A 40 7.82 2.71 -9.06
CA PRO A 40 8.61 3.91 -9.33
C PRO A 40 8.76 4.23 -10.81
N SER A 41 8.65 3.22 -11.68
CA SER A 41 8.67 3.41 -13.14
C SER A 41 7.40 4.06 -13.68
N GLY A 42 6.32 4.16 -12.88
CA GLY A 42 5.06 4.75 -13.28
C GLY A 42 3.97 3.75 -13.64
N ASP A 43 4.25 2.45 -13.58
CA ASP A 43 3.27 1.42 -13.93
C ASP A 43 2.26 1.22 -12.81
N LEU A 44 0.98 1.22 -13.17
CA LEU A 44 -0.08 0.90 -12.22
C LEU A 44 -0.03 -0.60 -11.87
N VAL A 45 0.04 -0.92 -10.59
CA VAL A 45 0.19 -2.31 -10.15
C VAL A 45 -0.94 -2.78 -9.24
N GLY A 46 -1.73 -1.88 -8.66
CA GLY A 46 -2.81 -2.30 -7.78
C GLY A 46 -3.63 -1.14 -7.25
N HIS A 47 -4.60 -1.48 -6.41
CA HIS A 47 -5.54 -0.53 -5.83
C HIS A 47 -5.73 -0.79 -4.36
N LEU A 48 -6.10 0.26 -3.63
CA LEU A 48 -6.60 0.15 -2.26
C LEU A 48 -8.11 -0.05 -2.30
N ALA A 49 -8.63 -0.86 -1.40
CA ALA A 49 -10.08 -0.99 -1.20
C ALA A 49 -10.62 0.26 -0.48
N SER A 50 -9.81 0.85 0.39
CA SER A 50 -10.18 2.04 1.12
C SER A 50 -8.93 2.87 1.37
N SER A 51 -9.06 4.20 1.19
CA SER A 51 -7.95 5.13 1.45
C SER A 51 -8.37 6.27 2.39
N GLN A 52 -9.50 6.14 3.06
CA GLN A 52 -9.97 7.17 3.99
C GLN A 52 -9.28 7.02 5.35
N GLY A 53 -8.83 8.15 5.89
CA GLY A 53 -8.18 8.15 7.19
C GLY A 53 -6.74 7.62 7.13
N ALA A 54 -6.17 7.34 8.31
CA ALA A 54 -4.79 6.90 8.45
C ALA A 54 -4.60 5.42 8.08
N ASP A 55 -5.63 4.60 8.25
CA ASP A 55 -5.55 3.17 7.96
C ASP A 55 -6.10 2.89 6.57
N LYS A 56 -5.25 2.31 5.75
CA LYS A 56 -5.58 1.99 4.36
C LYS A 56 -5.63 0.48 4.20
N HIS A 57 -6.58 -0.01 3.41
CA HIS A 57 -6.80 -1.43 3.23
C HIS A 57 -6.64 -1.81 1.76
N LEU A 58 -5.92 -2.89 1.51
CA LEU A 58 -5.71 -3.41 0.16
C LEU A 58 -6.94 -4.18 -0.33
N GLU A 59 -7.18 -4.14 -1.63
CA GLU A 59 -8.08 -5.10 -2.24
C GLU A 59 -7.43 -6.48 -2.22
N LYS A 60 -8.25 -7.51 -2.23
CA LYS A 60 -7.76 -8.89 -2.21
C LYS A 60 -6.77 -9.17 -3.34
N SER A 61 -7.03 -8.64 -4.53
CA SER A 61 -6.14 -8.83 -5.67
C SER A 61 -4.79 -8.12 -5.50
N THR A 62 -4.73 -7.14 -4.60
CA THR A 62 -3.52 -6.35 -4.35
C THR A 62 -2.68 -6.94 -3.22
N ASP A 63 -3.20 -7.87 -2.44
CA ASP A 63 -2.50 -8.47 -1.30
C ASP A 63 -1.13 -9.04 -1.70
N ARG A 64 -1.03 -9.61 -2.89
CA ARG A 64 0.21 -10.22 -3.39
C ARG A 64 1.37 -9.24 -3.53
N LEU A 65 1.08 -7.94 -3.61
CA LEU A 65 2.12 -6.92 -3.75
C LEU A 65 2.89 -6.69 -2.45
N PHE A 66 2.34 -7.15 -1.34
CA PHE A 66 2.93 -6.98 -0.02
C PHE A 66 3.15 -8.36 0.58
N SER A 67 4.11 -9.09 0.03
CA SER A 67 4.45 -10.41 0.55
C SER A 67 4.97 -10.29 1.98
N THR A 68 4.36 -11.05 2.89
CA THR A 68 4.73 -11.06 4.30
C THR A 68 5.49 -12.33 4.68
N SER A 69 5.78 -13.17 3.74
CA SER A 69 6.50 -14.41 4.01
C SER A 69 7.94 -14.17 4.42
#